data_26bf6ca44d0d4b6c2eae797e1043dca6
#
_entry.id   26bf6ca44d0d4b6c2eae797e1043dca6
#
_cell.length_a   1.000
_cell.length_b   1.000
_cell.length_c   1.000
_cell.angle_alpha   90.00
_cell.angle_beta   90.00
_cell.angle_gamma   90.00
#
_symmetry.space_group_name_H-M   'P 1'
#
loop_
_entity.id
_entity.type
_entity.pdbx_description
1 polymer ?
#
loop_
_entity_poly.entity_id
_entity_poly.type
_entity_poly.pdbx_seq_one_letter_code
_entity_poly.pdbx_strand_id
1 'polypeptide(L)'
;MAPTVLLIEDSQTQAKQIRDVLESVGLTVSVANDGPEGIREALENPPDLIVLDIKLPSMDGYQVCRRLKRADETKDVPVIMLTDKTGTKETMIGLKAGADDYIPKDIFAAEHLMETLRELGVLD
;
A
#
# COMPACT_ATOMS: atom_id res chain seq x y z
N MET A 1 16.57 -10.21 -8.15
CA MET A 1 15.33 -10.69 -7.52
C MET A 1 14.23 -9.67 -7.74
N ALA A 2 13.00 -10.14 -7.95
CA ALA A 2 11.87 -9.24 -8.11
C ALA A 2 11.57 -8.50 -6.80
N PRO A 3 11.25 -7.20 -6.84
CA PRO A 3 10.81 -6.50 -5.65
C PRO A 3 9.52 -7.11 -5.10
N THR A 4 9.38 -7.09 -3.79
CA THR A 4 8.22 -7.63 -3.09
C THR A 4 7.29 -6.52 -2.64
N VAL A 5 5.98 -6.76 -2.81
CA VAL A 5 4.92 -5.83 -2.41
C VAL A 5 3.98 -6.54 -1.45
N LEU A 6 3.68 -5.89 -0.34
CA LEU A 6 2.58 -6.31 0.53
C LEU A 6 1.37 -5.43 0.23
N LEU A 7 0.29 -6.07 -0.21
CA LEU A 7 -0.98 -5.40 -0.49
C LEU A 7 -1.94 -5.68 0.67
N ILE A 8 -2.39 -4.63 1.34
CA ILE A 8 -3.34 -4.74 2.46
C ILE A 8 -4.69 -4.25 1.98
N GLU A 9 -5.59 -5.18 1.70
CA GLU A 9 -6.89 -4.93 1.07
C GLU A 9 -7.86 -6.03 1.46
N ASP A 10 -9.02 -5.68 2.02
CA ASP A 10 -10.00 -6.67 2.46
C ASP A 10 -10.93 -7.18 1.34
N SER A 11 -11.09 -6.44 0.26
CA SER A 11 -11.89 -6.88 -0.88
C SER A 11 -11.06 -7.82 -1.76
N GLN A 12 -11.47 -9.08 -1.84
CA GLN A 12 -10.76 -10.08 -2.66
C GLN A 12 -10.74 -9.69 -4.14
N THR A 13 -11.84 -9.12 -4.64
CA THR A 13 -11.93 -8.66 -6.03
C THR A 13 -10.95 -7.53 -6.31
N GLN A 14 -10.91 -6.52 -5.43
CA GLN A 14 -10.01 -5.39 -5.60
C GLN A 14 -8.56 -5.81 -5.42
N ALA A 15 -8.29 -6.67 -4.43
CA ALA A 15 -6.94 -7.19 -4.21
C ALA A 15 -6.43 -7.92 -5.45
N LYS A 16 -7.27 -8.75 -6.08
CA LYS A 16 -6.87 -9.45 -7.30
C LYS A 16 -6.56 -8.49 -8.43
N GLN A 17 -7.38 -7.46 -8.62
CA GLN A 17 -7.17 -6.47 -9.67
C GLN A 17 -5.84 -5.74 -9.48
N ILE A 18 -5.56 -5.29 -8.26
CA ILE A 18 -4.32 -4.57 -7.96
C ILE A 18 -3.13 -5.51 -8.10
N ARG A 19 -3.23 -6.73 -7.57
CA ARG A 19 -2.17 -7.72 -7.67
C ARG A 19 -1.83 -8.04 -9.12
N ASP A 20 -2.85 -8.23 -9.98
CA ASP A 20 -2.63 -8.54 -11.39
C ASP A 20 -1.85 -7.42 -12.08
N VAL A 21 -2.18 -6.16 -11.78
CA VAL A 21 -1.45 -5.01 -12.33
C VAL A 21 0.01 -5.03 -11.87
N LEU A 22 0.25 -5.22 -10.58
CA LEU A 22 1.60 -5.22 -10.03
C LEU A 22 2.43 -6.40 -10.54
N GLU A 23 1.84 -7.58 -10.61
CA GLU A 23 2.53 -8.78 -11.11
C GLU A 23 2.84 -8.66 -12.60
N SER A 24 2.01 -7.96 -13.35
CA SER A 24 2.23 -7.75 -14.80
C SER A 24 3.51 -6.98 -15.10
N VAL A 25 4.04 -6.23 -14.15
CA VAL A 25 5.29 -5.48 -14.30
C VAL A 25 6.45 -6.11 -13.51
N GLY A 26 6.31 -7.36 -13.12
CA GLY A 26 7.41 -8.15 -12.55
C GLY A 26 7.54 -8.09 -11.04
N LEU A 27 6.55 -7.57 -10.31
CA LEU A 27 6.59 -7.52 -8.86
C LEU A 27 6.02 -8.81 -8.27
N THR A 28 6.50 -9.21 -7.09
CA THR A 28 5.97 -10.33 -6.33
C THR A 28 5.05 -9.78 -5.23
N VAL A 29 3.79 -10.21 -5.22
CA VAL A 29 2.77 -9.63 -4.35
C VAL A 29 2.25 -10.62 -3.33
N SER A 30 2.24 -10.22 -2.06
CA SER A 30 1.53 -10.89 -0.98
C SER A 30 0.32 -10.06 -0.60
N VAL A 31 -0.78 -10.69 -0.19
CA VAL A 31 -2.01 -10.00 0.20
C VAL A 31 -2.33 -10.29 1.65
N ALA A 32 -2.60 -9.24 2.42
CA ALA A 32 -3.16 -9.32 3.76
C ALA A 32 -4.59 -8.76 3.72
N ASN A 33 -5.51 -9.38 4.44
CA ASN A 33 -6.94 -9.06 4.36
C ASN A 33 -7.41 -8.03 5.39
N ASP A 34 -6.58 -7.69 6.36
CA ASP A 34 -6.90 -6.66 7.35
C ASP A 34 -5.63 -5.98 7.86
N GLY A 35 -5.80 -4.94 8.68
CA GLY A 35 -4.70 -4.17 9.21
C GLY A 35 -3.75 -4.97 10.10
N PRO A 36 -4.28 -5.67 11.14
CA PRO A 36 -3.40 -6.46 12.03
C PRO A 36 -2.59 -7.54 11.31
N GLU A 37 -3.21 -8.26 10.36
CA GLU A 37 -2.52 -9.24 9.55
C GLU A 37 -1.41 -8.60 8.71
N GLY A 38 -1.72 -7.46 8.10
CA GLY A 38 -0.76 -6.71 7.28
C GLY A 38 0.44 -6.24 8.09
N ILE A 39 0.20 -5.71 9.28
CA ILE A 39 1.28 -5.26 10.17
C ILE A 39 2.16 -6.45 10.57
N ARG A 40 1.55 -7.55 10.99
CA ARG A 40 2.30 -8.75 11.39
C ARG A 40 3.17 -9.25 10.24
N GLU A 41 2.60 -9.37 9.06
CA GLU A 41 3.34 -9.87 7.89
C GLU A 41 4.48 -8.92 7.51
N ALA A 42 4.24 -7.61 7.53
CA ALA A 42 5.27 -6.64 7.22
C ALA A 42 6.44 -6.66 8.21
N LEU A 43 6.15 -6.88 9.50
CA LEU A 43 7.19 -6.96 10.52
C LEU A 43 8.00 -8.25 10.41
N GLU A 44 7.36 -9.37 10.09
CA GLU A 44 8.03 -10.66 9.94
C GLU A 44 8.85 -10.74 8.65
N ASN A 45 8.33 -10.19 7.57
CA ASN A 45 8.95 -10.23 6.24
C ASN A 45 8.83 -8.85 5.59
N PRO A 46 9.70 -7.90 5.97
CA PRO A 46 9.60 -6.54 5.43
C PRO A 46 9.64 -6.52 3.90
N PRO A 47 8.60 -5.97 3.24
CA PRO A 47 8.57 -5.90 1.78
C PRO A 47 9.34 -4.68 1.26
N ASP A 48 9.50 -4.60 -0.04
CA ASP A 48 10.08 -3.42 -0.69
C ASP A 48 9.09 -2.27 -0.82
N LEU A 49 7.78 -2.59 -0.77
CA LEU A 49 6.70 -1.62 -0.91
C LEU A 49 5.45 -2.14 -0.21
N ILE A 50 4.68 -1.23 0.38
CA ILE A 50 3.36 -1.53 0.93
C ILE A 50 2.32 -0.72 0.18
N VAL A 51 1.29 -1.39 -0.35
CA VAL A 51 0.10 -0.76 -0.92
C VAL A 51 -1.06 -1.03 0.02
N LEU A 52 -1.77 0.01 0.43
CA LEU A 52 -2.64 -0.04 1.59
C LEU A 52 -3.96 0.69 1.32
N ASP A 53 -5.09 0.01 1.56
CA ASP A 53 -6.39 0.69 1.58
C ASP A 53 -6.65 1.28 2.95
N ILE A 54 -7.53 2.27 3.02
CA ILE A 54 -7.93 2.93 4.26
C ILE A 54 -9.10 2.20 4.91
N LYS A 55 -10.08 1.77 4.12
CA LYS A 55 -11.28 1.09 4.62
C LYS A 55 -10.99 -0.38 4.90
N LEU A 56 -10.46 -0.66 6.07
CA LEU A 56 -10.12 -2.01 6.49
C LEU A 56 -10.91 -2.39 7.74
N PRO A 57 -11.24 -3.68 7.93
CA PRO A 57 -11.86 -4.12 9.17
C PRO A 57 -10.87 -4.02 10.33
N SER A 58 -11.38 -3.77 11.53
CA SER A 58 -10.64 -3.72 12.81
C SER A 58 -9.77 -2.49 12.99
N MET A 59 -9.01 -2.11 11.98
CA MET A 59 -8.04 -1.01 12.06
C MET A 59 -7.98 -0.33 10.69
N ASP A 60 -8.18 0.99 10.63
CA ASP A 60 -8.15 1.68 9.35
C ASP A 60 -6.71 1.85 8.83
N GLY A 61 -6.61 2.19 7.54
CA GLY A 61 -5.31 2.30 6.88
C GLY A 61 -4.43 3.41 7.44
N TYR A 62 -4.98 4.47 7.98
CA TYR A 62 -4.18 5.53 8.61
C TYR A 62 -3.45 4.98 9.84
N GLN A 63 -4.16 4.21 10.66
CA GLN A 63 -3.58 3.57 11.85
C GLN A 63 -2.51 2.56 11.46
N VAL A 64 -2.77 1.76 10.42
CA VAL A 64 -1.79 0.80 9.89
C VAL A 64 -0.52 1.52 9.46
N CYS A 65 -0.66 2.58 8.69
CA CYS A 65 0.48 3.35 8.20
C CYS A 65 1.30 3.92 9.35
N ARG A 66 0.64 4.53 10.34
CA ARG A 66 1.35 5.08 11.50
C ARG A 66 2.14 4.00 12.25
N ARG A 67 1.54 2.82 12.44
CA ARG A 67 2.20 1.70 13.11
C ARG A 67 3.44 1.23 12.35
N LEU A 68 3.31 1.08 11.03
CA LEU A 68 4.42 0.66 10.18
C LEU A 68 5.56 1.67 10.16
N LYS A 69 5.24 2.96 10.15
CA LYS A 69 6.26 4.02 10.11
C LYS A 69 6.97 4.22 11.47
N ARG A 70 6.44 3.66 12.55
CA ARG A 70 7.07 3.71 13.87
C ARG A 70 7.95 2.49 14.16
N ALA A 71 7.77 1.40 13.43
CA ALA A 71 8.52 0.17 13.67
C ALA A 71 9.87 0.22 12.93
N ASP A 72 10.94 -0.18 13.59
CA ASP A 72 12.28 -0.17 13.00
C ASP A 72 12.34 -1.01 11.74
N GLU A 73 11.63 -2.14 11.69
CA GLU A 73 11.64 -3.06 10.56
C GLU A 73 11.01 -2.50 9.30
N THR A 74 10.09 -1.54 9.44
CA THR A 74 9.26 -1.07 8.32
C THR A 74 9.25 0.44 8.11
N LYS A 75 9.87 1.21 9.01
CA LYS A 75 9.82 2.68 8.94
C LYS A 75 10.33 3.26 7.62
N ASP A 76 11.27 2.59 6.97
CA ASP A 76 11.85 3.06 5.71
C ASP A 76 11.21 2.42 4.48
N VAL A 77 10.24 1.53 4.66
CA VAL A 77 9.51 0.93 3.55
C VAL A 77 8.49 1.93 3.02
N PRO A 78 8.48 2.23 1.71
CA PRO A 78 7.48 3.13 1.14
C PRO A 78 6.07 2.59 1.30
N VAL A 79 5.12 3.48 1.63
CA VAL A 79 3.70 3.14 1.75
C VAL A 79 2.90 4.00 0.79
N ILE A 80 2.15 3.35 -0.09
CA ILE A 80 1.22 4.00 -1.00
C ILE A 80 -0.19 3.69 -0.52
N MET A 81 -1.00 4.71 -0.26
CA MET A 81 -2.42 4.53 0.02
C MET A 81 -3.18 4.55 -1.30
N LEU A 82 -3.94 3.49 -1.56
CA LEU A 82 -4.77 3.35 -2.75
C LEU A 82 -6.20 3.15 -2.28
N THR A 83 -7.06 4.17 -2.45
CA THR A 83 -8.32 4.22 -1.74
C THR A 83 -9.43 4.99 -2.45
N ASP A 84 -10.68 4.66 -2.10
CA ASP A 84 -11.88 5.42 -2.51
C ASP A 84 -12.00 6.74 -1.74
N LYS A 85 -11.36 6.87 -0.59
CA LYS A 85 -11.44 8.10 0.21
C LYS A 85 -10.61 9.19 -0.44
N THR A 86 -11.27 10.02 -1.23
CA THR A 86 -10.66 11.12 -1.94
C THR A 86 -11.11 12.44 -1.33
N GLY A 87 -10.28 13.41 -1.35
CA GLY A 87 -10.55 14.72 -0.79
C GLY A 87 -9.30 15.25 -0.12
N THR A 88 -9.22 16.54 0.02
CA THR A 88 -8.05 17.21 0.56
C THR A 88 -7.76 16.77 1.99
N LYS A 89 -8.82 16.68 2.81
CA LYS A 89 -8.69 16.33 4.22
C LYS A 89 -8.14 14.91 4.39
N GLU A 90 -8.74 13.95 3.69
CA GLU A 90 -8.34 12.54 3.76
C GLU A 90 -6.92 12.35 3.25
N THR A 91 -6.57 13.01 2.15
CA THR A 91 -5.23 12.95 1.59
C THR A 91 -4.21 13.49 2.59
N MET A 92 -4.50 14.62 3.23
CA MET A 92 -3.59 15.20 4.22
C MET A 92 -3.42 14.31 5.44
N ILE A 93 -4.48 13.65 5.90
CA ILE A 93 -4.40 12.70 7.01
C ILE A 93 -3.46 11.54 6.64
N GLY A 94 -3.59 11.02 5.41
CA GLY A 94 -2.74 9.94 4.92
C GLY A 94 -1.27 10.34 4.85
N LEU A 95 -0.97 11.49 4.27
CA LEU A 95 0.40 11.97 4.16
C LEU A 95 1.01 12.26 5.54
N LYS A 96 0.23 12.83 6.46
CA LYS A 96 0.67 13.04 7.85
C LYS A 96 0.89 11.74 8.61
N ALA A 97 0.18 10.68 8.25
CA ALA A 97 0.40 9.36 8.83
C ALA A 97 1.72 8.72 8.33
N GLY A 98 2.34 9.30 7.32
CA GLY A 98 3.61 8.87 6.78
C GLY A 98 3.54 8.21 5.41
N ALA A 99 2.38 8.23 4.74
CA ALA A 99 2.27 7.68 3.39
C ALA A 99 3.16 8.47 2.43
N ASP A 100 3.82 7.75 1.56
CA ASP A 100 4.69 8.34 0.54
C ASP A 100 3.90 8.83 -0.67
N ASP A 101 2.72 8.25 -0.90
CA ASP A 101 1.78 8.74 -1.90
C ASP A 101 0.36 8.32 -1.53
N TYR A 102 -0.63 9.01 -2.12
CA TYR A 102 -2.05 8.80 -1.86
C TYR A 102 -2.76 8.81 -3.22
N ILE A 103 -3.22 7.63 -3.65
CA ILE A 103 -3.77 7.44 -5.00
C ILE A 103 -5.26 7.11 -4.92
N PRO A 104 -6.14 7.88 -5.58
CA PRO A 104 -7.56 7.54 -5.64
C PRO A 104 -7.78 6.29 -6.51
N LYS A 105 -8.74 5.45 -6.10
CA LYS A 105 -9.18 4.29 -6.89
C LYS A 105 -10.13 4.76 -7.98
N ASP A 106 -9.58 5.21 -9.08
CA ASP A 106 -10.33 5.65 -10.27
C ASP A 106 -9.78 4.94 -11.51
N ILE A 107 -10.27 5.34 -12.69
CA ILE A 107 -9.86 4.70 -13.94
C ILE A 107 -8.38 4.91 -14.27
N PHE A 108 -7.73 5.88 -13.64
CA PHE A 108 -6.31 6.18 -13.85
C PHE A 108 -5.42 5.62 -12.75
N ALA A 109 -6.00 4.85 -11.81
CA ALA A 109 -5.24 4.35 -10.65
C ALA A 109 -4.03 3.52 -11.06
N ALA A 110 -4.18 2.63 -12.05
CA ALA A 110 -3.08 1.79 -12.51
C ALA A 110 -1.93 2.62 -13.07
N GLU A 111 -2.22 3.62 -13.90
CA GLU A 111 -1.19 4.50 -14.46
C GLU A 111 -0.49 5.31 -13.37
N HIS A 112 -1.25 5.87 -12.45
CA HIS A 112 -0.72 6.63 -11.34
C HIS A 112 0.17 5.76 -10.46
N LEU A 113 -0.27 4.54 -10.18
CA LEU A 113 0.50 3.58 -9.39
C LEU A 113 1.84 3.26 -10.07
N MET A 114 1.84 3.02 -11.38
CA MET A 114 3.07 2.75 -12.13
C MET A 114 4.05 3.93 -12.08
N GLU A 115 3.54 5.15 -12.24
CA GLU A 115 4.34 6.37 -12.12
C GLU A 115 5.00 6.48 -10.74
N THR A 116 4.23 6.28 -9.69
CA THR A 116 4.72 6.34 -8.32
C THR A 116 5.78 5.27 -8.06
N LEU A 117 5.59 4.06 -8.57
CA LEU A 117 6.57 2.99 -8.43
C LEU A 117 7.91 3.35 -9.08
N ARG A 118 7.89 4.03 -10.22
CA ARG A 118 9.11 4.51 -10.86
C ARG A 118 9.77 5.62 -10.05
N GLU A 119 8.99 6.57 -9.56
CA GLU A 119 9.50 7.67 -8.72
C GLU A 119 10.15 7.15 -7.44
N LEU A 120 9.59 6.10 -6.84
CA LEU A 120 10.12 5.50 -5.62
C LEU A 120 11.29 4.54 -5.88
N GLY A 121 11.62 4.27 -7.15
CA GLY A 121 12.71 3.37 -7.50
C GLY A 121 12.39 1.89 -7.37
N VAL A 122 11.12 1.54 -7.21
CA VAL A 122 10.67 0.13 -7.15
C VAL A 122 10.62 -0.47 -8.56
N LEU A 123 10.34 0.35 -9.56
CA LEU A 123 10.41 -0.02 -10.97
C LEU A 123 11.42 0.86 -11.69
N ASP A 124 12.04 0.28 -12.70
CA ASP A 124 12.96 1.00 -13.59
C ASP A 124 12.22 1.92 -14.58
#